data_b6741389da8ab1a193cfb1593cfc86ee
#
_entry.id   b6741389da8ab1a193cfb1593cfc86ee
#
_cell.length_a   1.000
_cell.length_b   1.000
_cell.length_c   1.000
_cell.angle_alpha   90.00
_cell.angle_beta   90.00
_cell.angle_gamma   90.00
#
_symmetry.space_group_name_H-M   'P 1'
#
loop_
_entity.id
_entity.type
_entity.pdbx_description
1 polymer ?
#
loop_
_entity_poly.entity_id
_entity_poly.type
_entity_poly.pdbx_seq_one_letter_code
_entity_poly.pdbx_strand_id
1 'polypeptide(L)'
;MENIFVHLHTHTKYSLNDGMIDAKKLAKKLKSQGVKKYAVTEHGVLMNMPEAYKELKNEGIELIVGMEAYVAPRSRTQKEGKIDAANYHLVLLCKNNEGYDNLKKIASDSALNGFYYKPRTDKDFLRSNHEGLIGMSACLGGSINRFLLDGRYEDAKREALEYLDIFGEGNFFLEIQRHGLEEQEKINPSIIRLSRETGIPLVATNDNHYLNKEDWQAHDVQMAIQAGTTIKDTRRKVYASHEFYVKSPQEMYALFRDIPEAIENTAKIAERCHVELEFGVNKIPPFHVPQEVFTGTNREFLKSIVYKGAEKRYPTPLSDEIVDRIEYELEVIDNMGYTNYFLINWDFFRFCKEGTYELADTPDPNWTPILTGPGRGSGAGSIVLYCTDCTKIDPIKYNLLFERELKCAQ
;
A
#
# COMPACT_ATOMS: atom_id res chain seq x y z
N MET A 1 -8.02 11.23 33.84
CA MET A 1 -7.32 10.96 32.56
C MET A 1 -8.36 10.40 31.60
N GLU A 2 -8.58 11.07 30.46
CA GLU A 2 -9.45 10.51 29.42
C GLU A 2 -8.88 9.15 29.02
N ASN A 3 -9.72 8.14 29.02
CA ASN A 3 -9.38 6.78 28.64
C ASN A 3 -9.12 6.77 27.12
N ILE A 4 -7.86 6.90 26.71
CA ILE A 4 -7.47 6.93 25.31
C ILE A 4 -6.97 5.53 24.92
N PHE A 5 -7.86 4.73 24.32
CA PHE A 5 -7.51 3.48 23.65
C PHE A 5 -7.45 3.71 22.16
N VAL A 6 -6.46 3.12 21.48
CA VAL A 6 -6.30 3.16 20.02
C VAL A 6 -6.17 1.74 19.47
N HIS A 7 -7.00 1.38 18.51
CA HIS A 7 -6.84 0.13 17.77
C HIS A 7 -5.59 0.18 16.89
N LEU A 8 -4.67 -0.78 17.08
CA LEU A 8 -3.38 -0.85 16.40
C LEU A 8 -3.25 -2.06 15.46
N HIS A 9 -4.26 -2.94 15.41
CA HIS A 9 -4.30 -4.13 14.57
C HIS A 9 -5.69 -4.28 13.97
N THR A 10 -5.80 -4.09 12.65
CA THR A 10 -7.10 -4.05 11.95
C THR A 10 -6.96 -4.43 10.48
N HIS A 11 -7.87 -5.28 10.01
CA HIS A 11 -8.00 -5.77 8.65
C HIS A 11 -9.25 -5.21 7.98
N THR A 12 -9.09 -4.54 6.86
CA THR A 12 -10.21 -4.03 6.07
C THR A 12 -10.53 -4.96 4.89
N LYS A 13 -11.48 -4.57 4.05
CA LYS A 13 -11.84 -5.30 2.82
C LYS A 13 -10.65 -5.59 1.87
N TYR A 14 -9.50 -4.96 2.11
CA TYR A 14 -8.26 -5.19 1.34
C TYR A 14 -7.41 -6.34 1.89
N SER A 15 -7.69 -6.83 3.08
CA SER A 15 -7.30 -8.17 3.54
C SER A 15 -8.26 -9.18 2.91
N LEU A 16 -8.09 -9.47 1.61
CA LEU A 16 -9.08 -10.09 0.72
C LEU A 16 -9.65 -11.42 1.24
N ASN A 17 -8.93 -12.10 2.10
CA ASN A 17 -9.30 -13.43 2.59
C ASN A 17 -10.36 -13.39 3.70
N ASP A 18 -10.27 -12.41 4.60
CA ASP A 18 -10.98 -12.39 5.88
C ASP A 18 -11.35 -10.99 6.40
N GLY A 19 -10.85 -9.92 5.79
CA GLY A 19 -11.23 -8.56 6.16
C GLY A 19 -12.54 -8.12 5.50
N MET A 20 -13.43 -7.42 6.26
CA MET A 20 -14.70 -6.93 5.75
C MET A 20 -14.95 -5.44 6.03
N ILE A 21 -14.04 -4.78 6.72
CA ILE A 21 -14.22 -3.40 7.15
C ILE A 21 -14.11 -2.46 5.94
N ASP A 22 -15.17 -1.69 5.67
CA ASP A 22 -15.16 -0.59 4.72
C ASP A 22 -14.63 0.68 5.38
N ALA A 23 -13.66 1.35 4.77
CA ALA A 23 -12.97 2.51 5.36
C ALA A 23 -13.91 3.67 5.67
N LYS A 24 -14.89 3.95 4.81
CA LYS A 24 -15.87 5.03 5.00
C LYS A 24 -16.83 4.74 6.15
N LYS A 25 -17.30 3.49 6.27
CA LYS A 25 -18.17 3.07 7.38
C LYS A 25 -17.39 3.07 8.69
N LEU A 26 -16.13 2.62 8.66
CA LEU A 26 -15.21 2.66 9.79
C LEU A 26 -15.03 4.09 10.31
N ALA A 27 -14.69 5.03 9.44
CA ALA A 27 -14.45 6.43 9.80
C ALA A 27 -15.67 7.04 10.53
N LYS A 28 -16.89 6.78 10.03
CA LYS A 28 -18.14 7.24 10.69
C LYS A 28 -18.35 6.63 12.07
N LYS A 29 -18.09 5.31 12.22
CA LYS A 29 -18.20 4.63 13.51
C LYS A 29 -17.19 5.19 14.52
N LEU A 30 -15.94 5.33 14.14
CA LEU A 30 -14.87 5.86 14.98
C LEU A 30 -15.16 7.30 15.43
N LYS A 31 -15.68 8.14 14.53
CA LYS A 31 -16.12 9.51 14.88
C LYS A 31 -17.21 9.51 15.94
N SER A 32 -18.20 8.61 15.82
CA SER A 32 -19.28 8.49 16.81
C SER A 32 -18.77 8.03 18.18
N GLN A 33 -17.64 7.32 18.22
CA GLN A 33 -16.96 6.85 19.43
C GLN A 33 -15.94 7.86 19.99
N GLY A 34 -15.73 9.00 19.30
CA GLY A 34 -14.76 10.01 19.71
C GLY A 34 -13.30 9.65 19.48
N VAL A 35 -13.04 8.59 18.70
CA VAL A 35 -11.68 8.12 18.36
C VAL A 35 -10.98 9.15 17.47
N LYS A 36 -9.70 9.44 17.75
CA LYS A 36 -8.90 10.43 17.02
C LYS A 36 -7.79 9.82 16.15
N LYS A 37 -7.34 8.61 16.48
CA LYS A 37 -6.31 7.86 15.74
C LYS A 37 -6.73 6.39 15.59
N TYR A 38 -6.36 5.77 14.49
CA TYR A 38 -6.71 4.37 14.21
C TYR A 38 -5.71 3.74 13.26
N ALA A 39 -5.26 2.52 13.53
CA ALA A 39 -4.34 1.81 12.65
C ALA A 39 -5.05 0.87 11.68
N VAL A 40 -4.52 0.81 10.47
CA VAL A 40 -4.88 -0.19 9.46
C VAL A 40 -3.63 -1.00 9.12
N THR A 41 -3.75 -2.33 9.18
CA THR A 41 -2.62 -3.29 9.14
C THR A 41 -2.98 -4.50 8.30
N GLU A 42 -3.20 -4.30 6.99
CA GLU A 42 -3.62 -5.36 6.07
C GLU A 42 -2.61 -6.52 6.00
N HIS A 43 -3.09 -7.70 5.65
CA HIS A 43 -2.26 -8.89 5.44
C HIS A 43 -1.28 -8.76 4.27
N GLY A 44 -0.03 -8.40 4.55
CA GLY A 44 1.08 -8.37 3.60
C GLY A 44 0.97 -7.35 2.47
N VAL A 45 0.04 -6.38 2.55
CA VAL A 45 -0.20 -5.37 1.51
C VAL A 45 -0.45 -3.99 2.10
N LEU A 46 -0.29 -2.94 1.27
CA LEU A 46 -0.56 -1.54 1.62
C LEU A 46 -1.65 -0.91 0.73
N MET A 47 -2.47 -1.74 0.08
CA MET A 47 -3.41 -1.30 -0.97
C MET A 47 -4.48 -0.33 -0.46
N ASN A 48 -4.86 -0.43 0.81
CA ASN A 48 -5.89 0.42 1.41
C ASN A 48 -5.41 1.80 1.86
N MET A 49 -4.11 2.05 1.89
CA MET A 49 -3.58 3.26 2.54
C MET A 49 -4.15 4.56 1.98
N PRO A 50 -4.28 4.77 0.65
CA PRO A 50 -4.86 6.01 0.12
C PRO A 50 -6.35 6.20 0.47
N GLU A 51 -7.17 5.13 0.40
CA GLU A 51 -8.60 5.17 0.74
C GLU A 51 -8.79 5.41 2.24
N ALA A 52 -8.11 4.63 3.08
CA ALA A 52 -8.21 4.76 4.53
C ALA A 52 -7.74 6.13 5.01
N TYR A 53 -6.63 6.64 4.49
CA TYR A 53 -6.13 7.98 4.82
C TYR A 53 -7.15 9.06 4.50
N LYS A 54 -7.73 9.03 3.31
CA LYS A 54 -8.73 10.01 2.86
C LYS A 54 -10.00 9.94 3.70
N GLU A 55 -10.55 8.75 3.88
CA GLU A 55 -11.83 8.57 4.58
C GLU A 55 -11.72 8.90 6.08
N LEU A 56 -10.63 8.50 6.74
CA LEU A 56 -10.39 8.83 8.14
C LEU A 56 -10.13 10.34 8.33
N LYS A 57 -9.29 10.94 7.49
CA LYS A 57 -8.98 12.38 7.53
C LYS A 57 -10.23 13.25 7.34
N ASN A 58 -11.17 12.84 6.46
CA ASN A 58 -12.43 13.53 6.24
C ASN A 58 -13.31 13.60 7.52
N GLU A 59 -13.16 12.63 8.41
CA GLU A 59 -13.89 12.59 9.69
C GLU A 59 -13.04 13.11 10.87
N GLY A 60 -11.86 13.69 10.60
CA GLY A 60 -10.95 14.25 11.61
C GLY A 60 -10.19 13.19 12.42
N ILE A 61 -9.97 12.02 11.83
CA ILE A 61 -9.25 10.89 12.43
C ILE A 61 -7.93 10.71 11.70
N GLU A 62 -6.84 10.58 12.45
CA GLU A 62 -5.51 10.33 11.90
C GLU A 62 -5.29 8.83 11.67
N LEU A 63 -4.87 8.47 10.46
CA LEU A 63 -4.48 7.10 10.11
C LEU A 63 -3.09 6.79 10.65
N ILE A 64 -2.96 5.71 11.40
CA ILE A 64 -1.68 5.06 11.67
C ILE A 64 -1.46 4.02 10.56
N VAL A 65 -0.47 4.27 9.73
CA VAL A 65 -0.12 3.37 8.62
C VAL A 65 0.61 2.16 9.15
N GLY A 66 0.15 0.97 8.78
CA GLY A 66 0.78 -0.28 9.18
C GLY A 66 0.52 -1.42 8.21
N MET A 67 1.07 -2.58 8.51
CA MET A 67 0.88 -3.83 7.79
C MET A 67 1.11 -5.01 8.73
N GLU A 68 0.28 -6.03 8.66
CA GLU A 68 0.61 -7.33 9.23
C GLU A 68 1.43 -8.11 8.21
N ALA A 69 2.76 -8.08 8.39
CA ALA A 69 3.70 -8.76 7.52
C ALA A 69 3.71 -10.26 7.77
N TYR A 70 3.93 -11.04 6.71
CA TYR A 70 4.29 -12.44 6.82
C TYR A 70 5.80 -12.60 6.93
N VAL A 71 6.28 -13.27 7.97
CA VAL A 71 7.71 -13.53 8.19
C VAL A 71 8.01 -14.99 7.89
N ALA A 72 8.99 -15.23 7.01
CA ALA A 72 9.45 -16.57 6.67
C ALA A 72 10.11 -17.25 7.89
N PRO A 73 9.98 -18.57 8.04
CA PRO A 73 10.62 -19.30 9.15
C PRO A 73 12.16 -19.33 9.06
N ARG A 74 12.68 -19.16 7.86
CA ARG A 74 14.12 -19.06 7.55
C ARG A 74 14.35 -17.80 6.72
N SER A 75 15.02 -17.89 5.57
CA SER A 75 15.14 -16.78 4.64
C SER A 75 13.90 -16.69 3.73
N ARG A 76 13.48 -15.46 3.39
CA ARG A 76 12.39 -15.21 2.46
C ARG A 76 12.63 -15.74 1.04
N THR A 77 13.89 -15.94 0.69
CA THR A 77 14.29 -16.49 -0.63
C THR A 77 14.26 -18.02 -0.66
N GLN A 78 14.20 -18.69 0.49
CA GLN A 78 14.05 -20.15 0.55
C GLN A 78 12.60 -20.56 0.32
N LYS A 79 12.37 -21.57 -0.55
CA LYS A 79 11.04 -21.96 -1.03
C LYS A 79 10.93 -23.49 -1.11
N GLU A 80 11.30 -24.18 0.00
CA GLU A 80 11.42 -25.63 0.05
C GLU A 80 10.28 -26.29 0.83
N GLY A 81 9.33 -26.86 0.11
CA GLY A 81 8.29 -27.73 0.67
C GLY A 81 7.52 -27.11 1.85
N LYS A 82 7.14 -27.94 2.81
CA LYS A 82 6.33 -27.52 3.97
C LYS A 82 7.09 -26.67 4.98
N ILE A 83 8.43 -26.79 5.04
CA ILE A 83 9.26 -26.02 5.97
C ILE A 83 9.11 -24.53 5.70
N ASP A 84 9.24 -24.10 4.43
CA ASP A 84 9.15 -22.70 4.07
C ASP A 84 7.74 -22.24 3.73
N ALA A 85 6.76 -23.14 3.68
CA ALA A 85 5.35 -22.81 3.51
C ALA A 85 4.76 -22.15 4.76
N ALA A 86 5.37 -22.37 5.93
CA ALA A 86 4.99 -21.65 7.14
C ALA A 86 5.29 -20.15 6.99
N ASN A 87 4.42 -19.33 7.55
CA ASN A 87 4.60 -17.88 7.62
C ASN A 87 4.09 -17.43 8.99
N TYR A 88 4.83 -16.54 9.61
CA TYR A 88 4.49 -15.96 10.90
C TYR A 88 4.02 -14.53 10.72
N HIS A 89 3.08 -14.11 11.54
CA HIS A 89 2.56 -12.76 11.51
C HIS A 89 3.41 -11.81 12.35
N LEU A 90 3.61 -10.61 11.88
CA LEU A 90 4.28 -9.52 12.59
C LEU A 90 3.60 -8.22 12.20
N VAL A 91 3.05 -7.49 13.17
CA VAL A 91 2.46 -6.19 12.88
C VAL A 91 3.55 -5.12 12.88
N LEU A 92 3.58 -4.32 11.81
CA LEU A 92 4.50 -3.20 11.62
C LEU A 92 3.69 -1.91 11.53
N LEU A 93 4.05 -0.91 12.34
CA LEU A 93 3.44 0.42 12.33
C LEU A 93 4.49 1.47 11.97
N CYS A 94 4.12 2.45 11.16
CA CYS A 94 5.00 3.55 10.77
C CYS A 94 4.96 4.68 11.81
N LYS A 95 6.12 5.06 12.33
CA LYS A 95 6.27 6.25 13.18
C LYS A 95 6.20 7.54 12.35
N ASN A 96 6.76 7.52 11.15
CA ASN A 96 6.94 8.67 10.27
C ASN A 96 7.04 8.24 8.80
N ASN A 97 7.29 9.19 7.91
CA ASN A 97 7.42 8.93 6.47
C ASN A 97 8.63 8.03 6.12
N GLU A 98 9.73 8.08 6.88
CA GLU A 98 10.85 7.16 6.71
C GLU A 98 10.42 5.71 6.98
N GLY A 99 9.68 5.48 8.08
CA GLY A 99 9.07 4.18 8.36
C GLY A 99 8.12 3.73 7.27
N TYR A 100 7.34 4.65 6.70
CA TYR A 100 6.48 4.32 5.56
C TYR A 100 7.26 3.94 4.30
N ASP A 101 8.39 4.63 4.02
CA ASP A 101 9.26 4.27 2.91
C ASP A 101 9.89 2.88 3.11
N ASN A 102 10.33 2.55 4.32
CA ASN A 102 10.84 1.23 4.66
C ASN A 102 9.74 0.16 4.61
N LEU A 103 8.52 0.46 5.08
CA LEU A 103 7.38 -0.45 4.98
C LEU A 103 7.01 -0.76 3.51
N LYS A 104 7.06 0.23 2.62
CA LYS A 104 6.88 0.02 1.17
C LYS A 104 7.94 -0.90 0.58
N LYS A 105 9.22 -0.75 1.00
CA LYS A 105 10.31 -1.67 0.58
C LYS A 105 10.04 -3.09 1.06
N ILE A 106 9.64 -3.26 2.33
CA ILE A 106 9.30 -4.57 2.92
C ILE A 106 8.15 -5.22 2.13
N ALA A 107 7.06 -4.50 1.89
CA ALA A 107 5.91 -5.00 1.15
C ALA A 107 6.27 -5.38 -0.29
N SER A 108 7.05 -4.55 -0.98
CA SER A 108 7.48 -4.79 -2.37
C SER A 108 8.42 -5.98 -2.48
N ASP A 109 9.46 -6.05 -1.64
CA ASP A 109 10.41 -7.17 -1.63
C ASP A 109 9.73 -8.50 -1.25
N SER A 110 8.80 -8.46 -0.30
CA SER A 110 8.02 -9.63 0.09
C SER A 110 7.23 -10.22 -1.08
N ALA A 111 6.68 -9.36 -1.96
CA ALA A 111 5.94 -9.77 -3.14
C ALA A 111 6.88 -10.25 -4.28
N LEU A 112 8.00 -9.55 -4.52
CA LEU A 112 8.90 -9.81 -5.65
C LEU A 112 9.85 -10.98 -5.37
N ASN A 113 10.50 -10.99 -4.22
CA ASN A 113 11.56 -11.93 -3.87
C ASN A 113 11.09 -12.99 -2.86
N GLY A 114 10.24 -12.60 -1.91
CA GLY A 114 9.81 -13.42 -0.79
C GLY A 114 8.57 -14.28 -1.02
N PHE A 115 7.90 -14.14 -2.16
CA PHE A 115 6.63 -14.82 -2.40
C PHE A 115 6.78 -16.35 -2.46
N TYR A 116 6.15 -17.01 -1.48
CA TYR A 116 5.95 -18.45 -1.45
C TYR A 116 4.65 -18.74 -0.69
N TYR A 117 3.56 -19.01 -1.39
CA TYR A 117 2.16 -19.02 -0.96
C TYR A 117 1.65 -17.67 -0.41
N LYS A 118 2.50 -16.89 0.25
CA LYS A 118 2.26 -15.55 0.80
C LYS A 118 3.45 -14.64 0.49
N PRO A 119 3.26 -13.31 0.41
CA PRO A 119 4.38 -12.37 0.31
C PRO A 119 5.10 -12.30 1.67
N ARG A 120 6.32 -12.85 1.75
CA ARG A 120 7.06 -12.99 3.02
C ARG A 120 8.30 -12.11 3.06
N THR A 121 8.49 -11.44 4.18
CA THR A 121 9.79 -10.88 4.57
C THR A 121 10.56 -11.88 5.42
N ASP A 122 11.77 -11.52 5.87
CA ASP A 122 12.53 -12.23 6.89
C ASP A 122 13.23 -11.24 7.85
N LYS A 123 13.82 -11.76 8.92
CA LYS A 123 14.46 -10.97 9.96
C LYS A 123 15.67 -10.18 9.44
N ASP A 124 16.43 -10.71 8.48
CA ASP A 124 17.58 -10.02 7.89
C ASP A 124 17.14 -8.78 7.09
N PHE A 125 16.04 -8.91 6.33
CA PHE A 125 15.49 -7.78 5.60
C PHE A 125 14.84 -6.75 6.54
N LEU A 126 14.17 -7.21 7.59
CA LEU A 126 13.64 -6.33 8.64
C LEU A 126 14.78 -5.56 9.33
N ARG A 127 15.88 -6.21 9.68
CA ARG A 127 17.06 -5.59 10.30
C ARG A 127 17.65 -4.46 9.44
N SER A 128 17.57 -4.60 8.14
CA SER A 128 18.07 -3.60 7.18
C SER A 128 17.07 -2.49 6.86
N ASN A 129 15.78 -2.63 7.26
CA ASN A 129 14.71 -1.70 6.89
C ASN A 129 13.76 -1.40 8.07
N HIS A 130 14.24 -1.45 9.33
CA HIS A 130 13.41 -1.24 10.52
C HIS A 130 13.24 0.23 10.93
N GLU A 131 14.10 1.12 10.42
CA GLU A 131 14.08 2.52 10.82
C GLU A 131 12.71 3.15 10.59
N GLY A 132 12.24 3.91 11.58
CA GLY A 132 10.92 4.53 11.53
C GLY A 132 9.74 3.56 11.76
N LEU A 133 9.99 2.28 12.09
CA LEU A 133 8.95 1.29 12.37
C LEU A 133 8.83 0.95 13.86
N ILE A 134 7.64 0.50 14.24
CA ILE A 134 7.34 -0.19 15.49
C ILE A 134 6.86 -1.59 15.12
N GLY A 135 7.43 -2.63 15.77
CA GLY A 135 7.00 -4.01 15.63
C GLY A 135 6.09 -4.44 16.78
N MET A 136 5.09 -5.30 16.49
CA MET A 136 4.27 -5.96 17.51
C MET A 136 4.15 -7.44 17.17
N SER A 137 4.09 -8.30 18.20
CA SER A 137 4.17 -9.78 18.06
C SER A 137 2.97 -10.45 17.39
N ALA A 138 1.99 -9.68 16.96
CA ALA A 138 0.77 -10.10 16.24
C ALA A 138 -0.14 -11.06 17.02
N CYS A 139 -1.08 -11.70 16.30
CA CYS A 139 -2.08 -12.62 16.82
C CYS A 139 -1.50 -14.04 17.08
N LEU A 140 -2.35 -15.05 17.22
CA LEU A 140 -1.94 -16.46 17.35
C LEU A 140 -1.07 -16.96 16.17
N GLY A 141 -1.05 -16.21 15.05
CA GLY A 141 -0.20 -16.45 13.89
C GLY A 141 1.26 -16.00 14.06
N GLY A 142 1.57 -15.20 15.09
CA GLY A 142 2.93 -14.73 15.37
C GLY A 142 3.85 -15.84 15.85
N SER A 143 5.16 -15.74 15.53
CA SER A 143 6.17 -16.75 15.87
C SER A 143 6.28 -16.98 17.38
N ILE A 144 6.28 -15.90 18.17
CA ILE A 144 6.33 -15.97 19.64
C ILE A 144 5.14 -16.77 20.18
N ASN A 145 3.92 -16.44 19.72
CA ASN A 145 2.70 -17.11 20.18
C ASN A 145 2.66 -18.58 19.74
N ARG A 146 3.19 -18.91 18.55
CA ARG A 146 3.32 -20.31 18.11
C ARG A 146 4.24 -21.10 19.00
N PHE A 147 5.40 -20.56 19.39
CA PHE A 147 6.28 -21.22 20.34
C PHE A 147 5.61 -21.43 21.72
N LEU A 148 4.85 -20.43 22.20
CA LEU A 148 4.13 -20.56 23.47
C LEU A 148 3.03 -21.63 23.42
N LEU A 149 2.28 -21.72 22.30
CA LEU A 149 1.27 -22.76 22.09
C LEU A 149 1.88 -24.17 22.11
N ASP A 150 3.07 -24.31 21.54
CA ASP A 150 3.84 -25.56 21.51
C ASP A 150 4.56 -25.86 22.83
N GLY A 151 4.40 -25.03 23.88
CA GLY A 151 5.07 -25.16 25.17
C GLY A 151 6.56 -24.84 25.16
N ARG A 152 7.07 -24.18 24.13
CA ARG A 152 8.47 -23.85 23.89
C ARG A 152 8.80 -22.43 24.38
N TYR A 153 8.69 -22.22 25.70
CA TYR A 153 8.83 -20.89 26.31
C TYR A 153 10.20 -20.22 26.05
N GLU A 154 11.30 -20.98 26.15
CA GLU A 154 12.64 -20.42 25.93
C GLU A 154 12.87 -20.05 24.46
N ASP A 155 12.24 -20.75 23.52
CA ASP A 155 12.25 -20.38 22.11
C ASP A 155 11.48 -19.10 21.87
N ALA A 156 10.31 -18.95 22.50
CA ALA A 156 9.52 -17.72 22.46
C ALA A 156 10.30 -16.53 23.02
N LYS A 157 11.05 -16.75 24.11
CA LYS A 157 11.88 -15.72 24.75
C LYS A 157 13.05 -15.26 23.84
N ARG A 158 13.75 -16.21 23.21
CA ARG A 158 14.80 -15.89 22.23
C ARG A 158 14.24 -15.12 21.04
N GLU A 159 13.10 -15.54 20.52
CA GLU A 159 12.41 -14.88 19.40
C GLU A 159 12.01 -13.44 19.76
N ALA A 160 11.48 -13.22 20.95
CA ALA A 160 11.10 -11.89 21.42
C ALA A 160 12.34 -10.96 21.59
N LEU A 161 13.44 -11.49 22.13
CA LEU A 161 14.69 -10.73 22.27
C LEU A 161 15.34 -10.43 20.92
N GLU A 162 15.21 -11.32 19.94
CA GLU A 162 15.69 -11.06 18.58
C GLU A 162 14.90 -9.95 17.89
N TYR A 163 13.56 -9.90 18.04
CA TYR A 163 12.77 -8.78 17.56
C TYR A 163 13.08 -7.47 18.31
N LEU A 164 13.34 -7.55 19.61
CA LEU A 164 13.78 -6.39 20.37
C LEU A 164 15.13 -5.85 19.86
N ASP A 165 16.06 -6.73 19.50
CA ASP A 165 17.34 -6.35 18.89
C ASP A 165 17.16 -5.70 17.50
N ILE A 166 16.20 -6.21 16.68
CA ILE A 166 15.91 -5.66 15.35
C ILE A 166 15.32 -4.26 15.45
N PHE A 167 14.28 -4.06 16.26
CA PHE A 167 13.53 -2.79 16.31
C PHE A 167 14.11 -1.78 17.31
N GLY A 168 14.88 -2.26 18.27
CA GLY A 168 15.43 -1.47 19.37
C GLY A 168 14.45 -1.28 20.52
N GLU A 169 15.00 -0.87 21.66
CA GLU A 169 14.24 -0.64 22.89
C GLU A 169 13.11 0.38 22.67
N GLY A 170 11.92 0.07 23.17
CA GLY A 170 10.73 0.90 23.04
C GLY A 170 10.07 0.88 21.64
N ASN A 171 10.60 0.11 20.67
CA ASN A 171 10.01 -0.04 19.34
C ASN A 171 9.52 -1.47 19.04
N PHE A 172 9.56 -2.36 20.01
CA PHE A 172 8.94 -3.67 19.91
C PHE A 172 8.03 -3.93 21.11
N PHE A 173 6.84 -4.53 20.85
CA PHE A 173 5.81 -4.77 21.85
C PHE A 173 5.28 -6.20 21.74
N LEU A 174 4.99 -6.81 22.90
CA LEU A 174 4.26 -8.09 22.95
C LEU A 174 2.78 -7.81 22.90
N GLU A 175 2.14 -8.28 21.86
CA GLU A 175 0.71 -8.13 21.63
C GLU A 175 -0.09 -9.13 22.44
N ILE A 176 -1.12 -8.67 23.15
CA ILE A 176 -2.03 -9.49 23.93
C ILE A 176 -3.46 -9.29 23.45
N GLN A 177 -4.18 -10.38 23.22
CA GLN A 177 -5.54 -10.39 22.68
C GLN A 177 -6.47 -11.24 23.55
N ARG A 178 -7.76 -10.87 23.58
CA ARG A 178 -8.81 -11.56 24.34
C ARG A 178 -10.08 -11.64 23.52
N HIS A 179 -10.24 -12.75 22.80
CA HIS A 179 -11.46 -13.05 22.04
C HIS A 179 -12.28 -14.21 22.66
N GLY A 180 -11.87 -14.68 23.85
CA GLY A 180 -12.47 -15.88 24.46
C GLY A 180 -12.03 -17.18 23.78
N LEU A 181 -10.91 -17.16 23.06
CA LEU A 181 -10.31 -18.35 22.46
C LEU A 181 -9.48 -19.10 23.49
N GLU A 182 -9.64 -20.42 23.55
CA GLU A 182 -8.94 -21.28 24.50
C GLU A 182 -7.42 -21.18 24.36
N GLU A 183 -6.93 -21.06 23.12
CA GLU A 183 -5.52 -20.90 22.81
C GLU A 183 -4.96 -19.59 23.38
N GLN A 184 -5.72 -18.50 23.32
CA GLN A 184 -5.31 -17.21 23.89
C GLN A 184 -5.27 -17.28 25.42
N GLU A 185 -6.30 -17.86 26.05
CA GLU A 185 -6.34 -18.03 27.50
C GLU A 185 -5.16 -18.88 28.01
N LYS A 186 -4.75 -19.88 27.23
CA LYS A 186 -3.58 -20.72 27.53
C LYS A 186 -2.27 -19.95 27.51
N ILE A 187 -2.05 -19.07 26.52
CA ILE A 187 -0.74 -18.42 26.32
C ILE A 187 -0.63 -17.04 26.97
N ASN A 188 -1.74 -16.34 27.22
CA ASN A 188 -1.71 -14.98 27.79
C ASN A 188 -0.90 -14.87 29.10
N PRO A 189 -0.99 -15.81 30.06
CA PRO A 189 -0.13 -15.80 31.24
C PRO A 189 1.38 -15.85 30.90
N SER A 190 1.74 -16.61 29.86
CA SER A 190 3.12 -16.73 29.40
C SER A 190 3.60 -15.46 28.67
N ILE A 191 2.74 -14.78 27.92
CA ILE A 191 3.05 -13.47 27.31
C ILE A 191 3.30 -12.43 28.40
N ILE A 192 2.49 -12.39 29.45
CA ILE A 192 2.66 -11.47 30.59
C ILE A 192 3.97 -11.78 31.34
N ARG A 193 4.27 -13.05 31.54
CA ARG A 193 5.54 -13.49 32.14
C ARG A 193 6.73 -13.07 31.28
N LEU A 194 6.64 -13.29 29.96
CA LEU A 194 7.66 -12.93 28.98
C LEU A 194 7.96 -11.42 29.01
N SER A 195 6.91 -10.59 29.03
CA SER A 195 7.04 -9.14 29.19
C SER A 195 7.81 -8.74 30.44
N ARG A 196 7.48 -9.35 31.58
CA ARG A 196 8.17 -9.07 32.86
C ARG A 196 9.63 -9.50 32.87
N GLU A 197 9.94 -10.64 32.26
CA GLU A 197 11.29 -11.18 32.23
C GLU A 197 12.22 -10.45 31.23
N THR A 198 11.66 -9.96 30.13
CA THR A 198 12.44 -9.32 29.03
C THR A 198 12.41 -7.80 29.07
N GLY A 199 11.48 -7.20 29.84
CA GLY A 199 11.24 -5.76 29.83
C GLY A 199 10.49 -5.27 28.58
N ILE A 200 10.11 -6.15 27.64
CA ILE A 200 9.34 -5.77 26.45
C ILE A 200 7.90 -5.44 26.87
N PRO A 201 7.40 -4.23 26.60
CA PRO A 201 6.08 -3.83 27.06
C PRO A 201 4.95 -4.56 26.32
N LEU A 202 3.82 -4.74 27.04
CA LEU A 202 2.58 -5.29 26.48
C LEU A 202 1.81 -4.23 25.71
N VAL A 203 1.07 -4.64 24.69
CA VAL A 203 0.08 -3.83 23.99
C VAL A 203 -1.20 -4.65 23.74
N ALA A 204 -2.36 -4.08 24.06
CA ALA A 204 -3.66 -4.72 23.85
C ALA A 204 -4.19 -4.41 22.45
N THR A 205 -4.59 -5.45 21.72
CA THR A 205 -5.24 -5.29 20.40
C THR A 205 -6.48 -6.17 20.29
N ASN A 206 -7.25 -5.97 19.23
CA ASN A 206 -8.44 -6.76 18.97
C ASN A 206 -8.48 -7.38 17.58
N ASP A 207 -7.43 -7.21 16.77
CA ASP A 207 -7.32 -7.89 15.46
C ASP A 207 -8.64 -7.84 14.67
N ASN A 208 -9.13 -6.59 14.42
CA ASN A 208 -10.47 -6.36 13.92
C ASN A 208 -10.60 -6.85 12.47
N HIS A 209 -11.60 -7.64 12.17
CA HIS A 209 -11.89 -8.16 10.82
C HIS A 209 -13.22 -7.68 10.26
N TYR A 210 -14.15 -7.28 11.11
CA TYR A 210 -15.47 -6.73 10.72
C TYR A 210 -15.91 -5.59 11.63
N LEU A 211 -16.87 -4.81 11.13
CA LEU A 211 -17.19 -3.53 11.76
C LEU A 211 -18.03 -3.67 13.00
N ASN A 212 -19.14 -4.42 12.96
CA ASN A 212 -20.09 -4.60 14.06
C ASN A 212 -20.14 -6.05 14.48
N LYS A 213 -20.58 -6.30 15.71
CA LYS A 213 -20.64 -7.66 16.25
C LYS A 213 -21.47 -8.61 15.39
N GLU A 214 -22.57 -8.12 14.83
CA GLU A 214 -23.50 -8.90 14.00
C GLU A 214 -22.90 -9.30 12.64
N ASP A 215 -21.87 -8.60 12.17
CA ASP A 215 -21.23 -8.85 10.88
C ASP A 215 -20.45 -10.18 10.81
N TRP A 216 -20.29 -10.88 11.95
CA TRP A 216 -19.66 -12.20 12.02
C TRP A 216 -20.32 -13.22 11.09
N GLN A 217 -21.64 -13.12 10.84
CA GLN A 217 -22.36 -14.01 9.94
C GLN A 217 -21.90 -13.85 8.49
N ALA A 218 -21.74 -12.63 8.04
CA ALA A 218 -21.21 -12.33 6.71
C ALA A 218 -19.72 -12.71 6.59
N HIS A 219 -18.95 -12.49 7.67
CA HIS A 219 -17.55 -12.91 7.75
C HIS A 219 -17.41 -14.45 7.64
N ASP A 220 -18.27 -15.21 8.27
CA ASP A 220 -18.29 -16.66 8.17
C ASP A 220 -18.57 -17.16 6.74
N VAL A 221 -19.44 -16.45 5.99
CA VAL A 221 -19.67 -16.71 4.56
C VAL A 221 -18.42 -16.40 3.75
N GLN A 222 -17.74 -15.28 4.01
CA GLN A 222 -16.48 -14.92 3.33
C GLN A 222 -15.40 -15.99 3.56
N MET A 223 -15.26 -16.48 4.79
CA MET A 223 -14.33 -17.57 5.12
C MET A 223 -14.66 -18.87 4.38
N ALA A 224 -15.94 -19.18 4.18
CA ALA A 224 -16.36 -20.34 3.39
C ALA A 224 -16.02 -20.17 1.91
N ILE A 225 -16.22 -18.98 1.34
CA ILE A 225 -15.86 -18.65 -0.06
C ILE A 225 -14.34 -18.81 -0.24
N GLN A 226 -13.53 -18.24 0.67
CA GLN A 226 -12.08 -18.35 0.62
C GLN A 226 -11.60 -19.81 0.66
N ALA A 227 -12.23 -20.64 1.49
CA ALA A 227 -11.91 -22.06 1.61
C ALA A 227 -12.42 -22.90 0.41
N GLY A 228 -13.09 -22.30 -0.58
CA GLY A 228 -13.70 -23.02 -1.69
C GLY A 228 -14.80 -24.00 -1.27
N THR A 229 -15.52 -23.70 -0.18
CA THR A 229 -16.52 -24.57 0.42
C THR A 229 -17.82 -23.82 0.71
N THR A 230 -18.74 -24.40 1.42
CA THR A 230 -20.01 -23.79 1.81
C THR A 230 -20.13 -23.68 3.33
N ILE A 231 -20.99 -22.79 3.81
CA ILE A 231 -21.29 -22.63 5.25
C ILE A 231 -21.86 -23.91 5.90
N LYS A 232 -22.37 -24.83 5.09
CA LYS A 232 -22.92 -26.11 5.57
C LYS A 232 -21.84 -27.17 5.79
N ASP A 233 -20.62 -26.99 5.29
CA ASP A 233 -19.52 -27.94 5.53
C ASP A 233 -18.95 -27.74 6.93
N THR A 234 -19.24 -28.69 7.82
CA THR A 234 -18.81 -28.65 9.23
C THR A 234 -17.32 -28.93 9.41
N ARG A 235 -16.59 -29.35 8.36
CA ARG A 235 -15.17 -29.66 8.41
C ARG A 235 -14.31 -28.44 8.09
N ARG A 236 -14.93 -27.35 7.59
CA ARG A 236 -14.21 -26.11 7.30
C ARG A 236 -13.68 -25.45 8.57
N LYS A 237 -12.60 -24.71 8.44
CA LYS A 237 -12.12 -23.85 9.51
C LYS A 237 -13.12 -22.71 9.74
N VAL A 238 -13.57 -22.53 10.96
CA VAL A 238 -14.39 -21.40 11.41
C VAL A 238 -13.67 -20.66 12.53
N TYR A 239 -13.93 -19.37 12.68
CA TYR A 239 -13.50 -18.66 13.87
C TYR A 239 -14.34 -19.14 15.07
N ALA A 240 -13.68 -19.60 16.12
CA ALA A 240 -14.35 -20.07 17.33
C ALA A 240 -14.95 -18.96 18.20
N SER A 241 -14.77 -17.70 17.77
CA SER A 241 -15.25 -16.51 18.48
C SER A 241 -15.83 -15.48 17.51
N HIS A 242 -16.78 -14.69 17.98
CA HIS A 242 -17.40 -13.58 17.23
C HIS A 242 -16.96 -12.21 17.77
N GLU A 243 -15.77 -12.15 18.37
CA GLU A 243 -15.25 -10.96 19.07
C GLU A 243 -14.26 -10.11 18.24
N PHE A 244 -14.12 -10.36 16.93
CA PHE A 244 -13.19 -9.67 16.03
C PHE A 244 -13.79 -8.39 15.40
N TYR A 245 -14.81 -7.80 16.01
CA TYR A 245 -15.41 -6.54 15.58
C TYR A 245 -14.67 -5.31 16.16
N VAL A 246 -14.88 -4.15 15.53
CA VAL A 246 -14.35 -2.89 16.05
C VAL A 246 -15.06 -2.52 17.34
N LYS A 247 -14.45 -2.89 18.47
CA LYS A 247 -14.92 -2.57 19.83
C LYS A 247 -14.76 -1.09 20.14
N SER A 248 -15.62 -0.58 20.99
CA SER A 248 -15.44 0.76 21.56
C SER A 248 -14.24 0.80 22.54
N PRO A 249 -13.65 1.98 22.80
CA PRO A 249 -12.64 2.12 23.84
C PRO A 249 -13.10 1.58 25.21
N GLN A 250 -14.36 1.79 25.57
CA GLN A 250 -14.93 1.31 26.84
C GLN A 250 -14.97 -0.22 26.94
N GLU A 251 -15.33 -0.90 25.84
CA GLU A 251 -15.29 -2.36 25.77
C GLU A 251 -13.86 -2.88 25.93
N MET A 252 -12.87 -2.26 25.28
CA MET A 252 -11.48 -2.63 25.42
C MET A 252 -10.93 -2.39 26.82
N TYR A 253 -11.28 -1.29 27.47
CA TYR A 253 -10.93 -1.04 28.88
C TYR A 253 -11.51 -2.12 29.81
N ALA A 254 -12.77 -2.47 29.62
CA ALA A 254 -13.41 -3.50 30.42
C ALA A 254 -12.73 -4.88 30.24
N LEU A 255 -12.30 -5.16 29.00
CA LEU A 255 -11.67 -6.42 28.63
C LEU A 255 -10.26 -6.60 29.23
N PHE A 256 -9.51 -5.50 29.36
CA PHE A 256 -8.11 -5.50 29.83
C PHE A 256 -7.93 -4.75 31.16
N ARG A 257 -8.99 -4.64 31.99
CA ARG A 257 -8.97 -3.89 33.26
C ARG A 257 -7.89 -4.37 34.25
N ASP A 258 -7.46 -5.61 34.13
CA ASP A 258 -6.42 -6.26 34.96
C ASP A 258 -5.00 -6.02 34.43
N ILE A 259 -4.84 -5.45 33.22
CA ILE A 259 -3.59 -5.13 32.57
C ILE A 259 -3.69 -3.73 31.94
N PRO A 260 -3.93 -2.68 32.73
CA PRO A 260 -4.19 -1.32 32.21
C PRO A 260 -3.01 -0.75 31.41
N GLU A 261 -1.79 -1.16 31.70
CA GLU A 261 -0.59 -0.74 30.96
C GLU A 261 -0.62 -1.19 29.50
N ALA A 262 -1.23 -2.32 29.18
CA ALA A 262 -1.36 -2.77 27.79
C ALA A 262 -2.29 -1.88 26.98
N ILE A 263 -3.31 -1.30 27.61
CA ILE A 263 -4.22 -0.30 27.02
C ILE A 263 -3.50 1.05 26.87
N GLU A 264 -2.83 1.53 27.92
CA GLU A 264 -2.11 2.80 27.91
C GLU A 264 -1.02 2.83 26.83
N ASN A 265 -0.36 1.71 26.60
CA ASN A 265 0.66 1.59 25.58
C ASN A 265 0.10 1.77 24.14
N THR A 266 -1.19 1.51 23.91
CA THR A 266 -1.81 1.79 22.60
C THR A 266 -1.79 3.29 22.29
N ALA A 267 -2.09 4.14 23.26
CA ALA A 267 -2.02 5.60 23.12
C ALA A 267 -0.58 6.08 22.94
N LYS A 268 0.38 5.57 23.76
CA LYS A 268 1.80 5.93 23.66
C LYS A 268 2.40 5.57 22.30
N ILE A 269 2.01 4.43 21.71
CA ILE A 269 2.39 4.05 20.34
C ILE A 269 1.76 5.02 19.35
N ALA A 270 0.46 5.27 19.47
CA ALA A 270 -0.28 6.12 18.56
C ALA A 270 0.25 7.56 18.52
N GLU A 271 0.66 8.11 19.67
CA GLU A 271 1.27 9.45 19.76
C GLU A 271 2.57 9.58 18.95
N ARG A 272 3.30 8.48 18.77
CA ARG A 272 4.56 8.42 18.04
C ARG A 272 4.40 8.18 16.54
N CYS A 273 3.17 7.85 16.09
CA CYS A 273 2.88 7.51 14.71
C CYS A 273 2.25 8.70 13.99
N HIS A 274 2.98 9.23 13.01
CA HIS A 274 2.51 10.32 12.16
C HIS A 274 3.09 10.16 10.76
N VAL A 275 2.24 9.83 9.79
CA VAL A 275 2.59 9.70 8.38
C VAL A 275 1.73 10.66 7.56
N GLU A 276 2.38 11.49 6.77
CA GLU A 276 1.68 12.38 5.86
C GLU A 276 1.77 11.85 4.42
N LEU A 277 0.61 11.61 3.80
CA LEU A 277 0.51 11.24 2.40
C LEU A 277 0.22 12.49 1.56
N GLU A 278 1.05 12.73 0.58
CA GLU A 278 0.83 13.80 -0.39
C GLU A 278 -0.17 13.39 -1.46
N PHE A 279 -1.21 14.22 -1.64
CA PHE A 279 -2.19 14.07 -2.71
C PHE A 279 -2.18 15.30 -3.61
N GLY A 280 -2.51 15.10 -4.90
CA GLY A 280 -2.60 16.19 -5.87
C GLY A 280 -1.24 16.73 -6.34
N VAL A 281 -0.14 16.09 -5.95
CA VAL A 281 1.19 16.42 -6.44
C VAL A 281 1.54 15.53 -7.62
N ASN A 282 1.83 16.14 -8.76
CA ASN A 282 2.27 15.41 -9.94
C ASN A 282 3.66 14.80 -9.69
N LYS A 283 3.77 13.48 -9.72
CA LYS A 283 5.02 12.72 -9.52
C LYS A 283 5.63 12.23 -10.85
N ILE A 284 5.16 12.73 -11.99
CA ILE A 284 5.76 12.42 -13.29
C ILE A 284 7.23 12.90 -13.27
N PRO A 285 8.20 12.03 -13.58
CA PRO A 285 9.60 12.42 -13.60
C PRO A 285 9.84 13.52 -14.64
N PRO A 286 10.75 14.47 -14.38
CA PRO A 286 11.12 15.46 -15.37
C PRO A 286 11.76 14.77 -16.58
N PHE A 287 11.34 15.17 -17.78
CA PHE A 287 11.98 14.73 -19.01
C PHE A 287 13.24 15.57 -19.23
N HIS A 288 14.37 14.92 -19.50
CA HIS A 288 15.63 15.61 -19.72
C HIS A 288 15.92 15.75 -21.23
N VAL A 289 16.06 16.99 -21.68
CA VAL A 289 16.48 17.31 -23.05
C VAL A 289 17.92 17.84 -22.99
N PRO A 290 18.90 17.13 -23.58
CA PRO A 290 20.27 17.61 -23.62
C PRO A 290 20.37 18.95 -24.35
N GLN A 291 21.25 19.87 -23.90
CA GLN A 291 21.41 21.21 -24.50
C GLN A 291 21.90 21.18 -25.95
N GLU A 292 22.66 20.16 -26.31
CA GLU A 292 23.12 19.91 -27.67
C GLU A 292 21.98 19.52 -28.63
N VAL A 293 20.87 19.00 -28.10
CA VAL A 293 19.68 18.64 -28.88
C VAL A 293 18.74 19.83 -29.00
N PHE A 294 18.51 20.53 -27.90
CA PHE A 294 17.63 21.70 -27.89
C PHE A 294 17.95 22.65 -26.74
N THR A 295 18.01 23.94 -27.05
CA THR A 295 18.21 25.00 -26.06
C THR A 295 16.87 25.69 -25.80
N GLY A 296 16.29 25.42 -24.61
CA GLY A 296 15.00 25.99 -24.21
C GLY A 296 14.30 25.11 -23.14
N THR A 297 13.05 25.40 -22.90
CA THR A 297 12.19 24.65 -21.95
C THR A 297 11.62 23.38 -22.59
N ASN A 298 11.18 22.43 -21.76
CA ASN A 298 10.49 21.23 -22.23
C ASN A 298 9.21 21.55 -23.02
N ARG A 299 8.51 22.63 -22.66
CA ARG A 299 7.35 23.14 -23.42
C ARG A 299 7.74 23.55 -24.84
N GLU A 300 8.80 24.34 -24.98
CA GLU A 300 9.30 24.80 -26.28
C GLU A 300 9.83 23.64 -27.12
N PHE A 301 10.47 22.67 -26.48
CA PHE A 301 10.88 21.43 -27.14
C PHE A 301 9.69 20.63 -27.66
N LEU A 302 8.67 20.38 -26.81
CA LEU A 302 7.43 19.70 -27.22
C LEU A 302 6.78 20.44 -28.40
N LYS A 303 6.66 21.77 -28.29
CA LYS A 303 6.14 22.60 -29.39
C LYS A 303 6.91 22.39 -30.68
N SER A 304 8.23 22.37 -30.62
CA SER A 304 9.09 22.19 -31.81
C SER A 304 8.87 20.87 -32.53
N ILE A 305 8.76 19.75 -31.76
CA ILE A 305 8.52 18.45 -32.36
C ILE A 305 7.08 18.29 -32.87
N VAL A 306 6.09 18.91 -32.22
CA VAL A 306 4.71 18.95 -32.70
C VAL A 306 4.59 19.66 -34.04
N TYR A 307 5.18 20.84 -34.19
CA TYR A 307 5.16 21.57 -35.47
C TYR A 307 5.90 20.84 -36.60
N LYS A 308 7.09 20.27 -36.31
CA LYS A 308 7.78 19.38 -37.27
C LYS A 308 6.92 18.18 -37.71
N GLY A 309 6.14 17.66 -36.81
CA GLY A 309 5.21 16.55 -37.10
C GLY A 309 3.96 17.04 -37.86
N ALA A 310 3.44 18.21 -37.53
CA ALA A 310 2.30 18.80 -38.21
C ALA A 310 2.60 19.06 -39.71
N GLU A 311 3.77 19.63 -40.02
CA GLU A 311 4.24 19.85 -41.39
C GLU A 311 4.35 18.57 -42.24
N LYS A 312 4.55 17.40 -41.57
CA LYS A 312 4.60 16.11 -42.26
C LYS A 312 3.20 15.50 -42.48
N ARG A 313 2.22 15.91 -41.68
CA ARG A 313 0.89 15.28 -41.66
C ARG A 313 -0.21 16.12 -42.31
N TYR A 314 -0.01 17.42 -42.36
CA TYR A 314 -0.96 18.38 -42.92
C TYR A 314 -0.35 19.15 -44.10
N PRO A 315 -1.20 19.69 -45.00
CA PRO A 315 -0.71 20.60 -46.05
C PRO A 315 0.02 21.81 -45.46
N THR A 316 1.09 22.25 -46.13
CA THR A 316 1.83 23.45 -45.76
C THR A 316 1.58 24.59 -46.79
N PRO A 317 1.36 25.84 -46.32
CA PRO A 317 1.36 26.28 -44.94
C PRO A 317 0.19 25.68 -44.14
N LEU A 318 0.41 25.45 -42.81
CA LEU A 318 -0.63 24.96 -41.91
C LEU A 318 -1.82 25.96 -41.90
N SER A 319 -3.05 25.43 -41.90
CA SER A 319 -4.25 26.26 -41.73
C SER A 319 -4.38 26.80 -40.32
N ASP A 320 -5.10 27.93 -40.17
CA ASP A 320 -5.37 28.54 -38.87
C ASP A 320 -6.04 27.54 -37.90
N GLU A 321 -6.97 26.71 -38.41
CA GLU A 321 -7.63 25.65 -37.62
C GLU A 321 -6.62 24.68 -36.98
N ILE A 322 -5.60 24.26 -37.73
CA ILE A 322 -4.56 23.34 -37.24
C ILE A 322 -3.68 24.07 -36.20
N VAL A 323 -3.27 25.30 -36.52
CA VAL A 323 -2.44 26.08 -35.61
C VAL A 323 -3.16 26.37 -34.29
N ASP A 324 -4.39 26.86 -34.36
CA ASP A 324 -5.21 27.18 -33.18
C ASP A 324 -5.42 25.94 -32.31
N ARG A 325 -5.67 24.77 -32.89
CA ARG A 325 -5.83 23.53 -32.15
C ARG A 325 -4.51 23.09 -31.50
N ILE A 326 -3.38 23.21 -32.17
CA ILE A 326 -2.07 22.88 -31.59
C ILE A 326 -1.75 23.81 -30.41
N GLU A 327 -1.90 25.11 -30.57
CA GLU A 327 -1.60 26.08 -29.51
C GLU A 327 -2.53 25.86 -28.28
N TYR A 328 -3.83 25.64 -28.53
CA TYR A 328 -4.81 25.33 -27.49
C TYR A 328 -4.39 24.09 -26.68
N GLU A 329 -4.09 22.98 -27.35
CA GLU A 329 -3.72 21.74 -26.65
C GLU A 329 -2.39 21.90 -25.87
N LEU A 330 -1.37 22.56 -26.48
CA LEU A 330 -0.08 22.80 -25.80
C LEU A 330 -0.26 23.68 -24.56
N GLU A 331 -1.11 24.69 -24.61
CA GLU A 331 -1.41 25.54 -23.46
C GLU A 331 -2.06 24.75 -22.33
N VAL A 332 -3.07 23.95 -22.65
CA VAL A 332 -3.78 23.14 -21.67
C VAL A 332 -2.84 22.08 -21.06
N ILE A 333 -2.04 21.38 -21.88
CA ILE A 333 -1.07 20.38 -21.43
C ILE A 333 -0.07 20.99 -20.43
N ASP A 334 0.43 22.18 -20.73
CA ASP A 334 1.41 22.87 -19.88
C ASP A 334 0.78 23.37 -18.58
N ASN A 335 -0.38 24.02 -18.65
CA ASN A 335 -1.12 24.50 -17.48
C ASN A 335 -1.50 23.39 -16.51
N MET A 336 -1.73 22.18 -17.02
CA MET A 336 -2.00 20.99 -16.18
C MET A 336 -0.71 20.27 -15.71
N GLY A 337 0.49 20.72 -16.11
CA GLY A 337 1.76 20.12 -15.73
C GLY A 337 2.07 18.79 -16.42
N TYR A 338 1.47 18.50 -17.57
CA TYR A 338 1.63 17.24 -18.31
C TYR A 338 2.67 17.30 -19.44
N THR A 339 3.37 18.41 -19.65
CA THR A 339 4.39 18.55 -20.70
C THR A 339 5.41 17.39 -20.68
N ASN A 340 5.95 17.02 -19.50
CA ASN A 340 6.87 15.90 -19.37
C ASN A 340 6.23 14.55 -19.70
N TYR A 341 4.96 14.35 -19.38
CA TYR A 341 4.23 13.13 -19.72
C TYR A 341 4.11 12.94 -21.25
N PHE A 342 3.80 14.01 -21.98
CA PHE A 342 3.73 13.96 -23.44
C PHE A 342 5.10 13.71 -24.06
N LEU A 343 6.17 14.29 -23.52
CA LEU A 343 7.55 14.05 -23.97
C LEU A 343 7.99 12.61 -23.70
N ILE A 344 7.69 12.05 -22.54
CA ILE A 344 7.98 10.65 -22.20
C ILE A 344 7.25 9.69 -23.16
N ASN A 345 5.98 9.96 -23.44
CA ASN A 345 5.24 9.15 -24.42
C ASN A 345 5.84 9.24 -25.81
N TRP A 346 6.14 10.45 -26.27
CA TRP A 346 6.81 10.64 -27.55
C TRP A 346 8.15 9.88 -27.63
N ASP A 347 8.94 9.89 -26.58
CA ASP A 347 10.24 9.24 -26.52
C ASP A 347 10.11 7.70 -26.62
N PHE A 348 9.11 7.11 -25.98
CA PHE A 348 8.82 5.68 -26.17
C PHE A 348 8.52 5.33 -27.63
N PHE A 349 7.74 6.15 -28.33
CA PHE A 349 7.45 5.95 -29.75
C PHE A 349 8.67 6.21 -30.64
N ARG A 350 9.51 7.20 -30.27
CA ARG A 350 10.79 7.45 -30.92
C ARG A 350 11.71 6.25 -30.79
N PHE A 351 11.89 5.72 -29.59
CA PHE A 351 12.67 4.49 -29.35
C PHE A 351 12.19 3.32 -30.20
N CYS A 352 10.88 3.07 -30.25
CA CYS A 352 10.33 2.00 -31.09
C CYS A 352 10.73 2.12 -32.56
N LYS A 353 10.93 3.33 -33.07
CA LYS A 353 11.30 3.58 -34.47
C LYS A 353 12.80 3.58 -34.71
N GLU A 354 13.56 4.21 -33.81
CA GLU A 354 14.95 4.59 -34.01
C GLU A 354 15.93 3.68 -33.29
N GLY A 355 15.50 2.98 -32.22
CA GLY A 355 16.33 2.09 -31.42
C GLY A 355 17.38 2.77 -30.56
N THR A 356 17.25 4.10 -30.35
CA THR A 356 18.21 4.87 -29.56
C THR A 356 17.66 5.20 -28.19
N TYR A 357 18.48 5.10 -27.13
CA TYR A 357 18.10 5.46 -25.77
C TYR A 357 18.22 6.96 -25.53
N GLU A 358 19.31 7.55 -25.96
CA GLU A 358 19.55 8.99 -25.77
C GLU A 358 19.04 9.81 -26.96
N LEU A 359 18.60 11.06 -26.68
CA LEU A 359 18.09 11.96 -27.72
C LEU A 359 19.19 12.44 -28.68
N ALA A 360 20.44 12.46 -28.21
CA ALA A 360 21.60 12.87 -29.00
C ALA A 360 22.15 11.74 -29.88
N ASP A 361 21.71 10.50 -29.68
CA ASP A 361 22.20 9.36 -30.43
C ASP A 361 21.72 9.37 -31.88
N THR A 362 22.56 8.86 -32.76
CA THR A 362 22.17 8.61 -34.15
C THR A 362 21.30 7.34 -34.22
N PRO A 363 20.20 7.35 -34.97
CA PRO A 363 19.38 6.15 -35.17
C PRO A 363 20.22 4.95 -35.62
N ASP A 364 20.02 3.77 -34.99
CA ASP A 364 20.70 2.55 -35.35
C ASP A 364 20.25 2.07 -36.75
N PRO A 365 21.12 2.05 -37.75
CA PRO A 365 20.75 1.64 -39.10
C PRO A 365 20.34 0.17 -39.21
N ASN A 366 20.69 -0.65 -38.23
CA ASN A 366 20.29 -2.07 -38.16
C ASN A 366 19.06 -2.31 -37.31
N TRP A 367 18.48 -1.26 -36.72
CA TRP A 367 17.31 -1.39 -35.89
C TRP A 367 16.08 -1.85 -36.69
N THR A 368 15.44 -2.89 -36.22
CA THR A 368 14.13 -3.29 -36.75
C THR A 368 13.03 -2.55 -35.97
N PRO A 369 12.33 -1.60 -36.60
CA PRO A 369 11.32 -0.82 -35.88
C PRO A 369 10.26 -1.71 -35.24
N ILE A 370 9.95 -1.42 -33.98
CA ILE A 370 8.87 -2.07 -33.26
C ILE A 370 7.55 -1.49 -33.74
N LEU A 371 6.64 -2.35 -34.18
CA LEU A 371 5.31 -1.91 -34.62
C LEU A 371 4.49 -1.35 -33.45
N THR A 372 4.03 -0.13 -33.63
CA THR A 372 3.17 0.54 -32.67
C THR A 372 1.71 0.56 -33.17
N GLY A 373 0.76 0.45 -32.23
CA GLY A 373 -0.67 0.50 -32.56
C GLY A 373 -1.08 1.89 -33.10
N PRO A 374 -2.22 1.97 -33.79
CA PRO A 374 -2.70 3.24 -34.41
C PRO A 374 -3.21 4.26 -33.40
N GLY A 375 -3.38 3.89 -32.16
CA GLY A 375 -3.94 4.67 -31.07
C GLY A 375 -4.95 3.89 -30.25
N ARG A 376 -5.05 4.22 -28.97
CA ARG A 376 -5.96 3.57 -28.04
C ARG A 376 -6.48 4.58 -27.02
N GLY A 377 -7.77 4.45 -26.64
CA GLY A 377 -8.37 5.32 -25.65
C GLY A 377 -8.60 6.74 -26.13
N SER A 378 -8.55 7.69 -25.23
CA SER A 378 -8.81 9.13 -25.47
C SER A 378 -7.69 9.84 -26.22
N GLY A 379 -6.45 9.36 -26.17
CA GLY A 379 -5.29 9.95 -26.84
C GLY A 379 -5.46 10.18 -28.35
N ALA A 380 -6.38 9.44 -28.99
CA ALA A 380 -6.77 9.68 -30.38
C ALA A 380 -7.41 11.06 -30.62
N GLY A 381 -7.90 11.74 -29.56
CA GLY A 381 -8.46 13.09 -29.64
C GLY A 381 -7.42 14.22 -29.64
N SER A 382 -6.14 13.91 -29.41
CA SER A 382 -5.07 14.92 -29.31
C SER A 382 -4.32 15.10 -30.62
N ILE A 383 -4.28 16.34 -31.13
CA ILE A 383 -3.43 16.71 -32.28
C ILE A 383 -1.95 16.67 -31.89
N VAL A 384 -1.59 16.96 -30.65
CA VAL A 384 -0.23 16.88 -30.15
C VAL A 384 0.26 15.42 -30.25
N LEU A 385 -0.50 14.43 -29.77
CA LEU A 385 -0.14 13.01 -29.92
C LEU A 385 -0.13 12.53 -31.38
N TYR A 386 -1.01 13.07 -32.21
CA TYR A 386 -1.03 12.78 -33.64
C TYR A 386 0.22 13.33 -34.35
N CYS A 387 0.58 14.59 -34.10
CA CYS A 387 1.75 15.21 -34.70
C CYS A 387 3.09 14.64 -34.19
N THR A 388 3.12 14.14 -32.93
CA THR A 388 4.30 13.45 -32.38
C THR A 388 4.36 11.96 -32.75
N ASP A 389 3.45 11.49 -33.60
CA ASP A 389 3.38 10.12 -34.11
C ASP A 389 3.06 9.05 -33.03
N CYS A 390 2.54 9.49 -31.87
CA CYS A 390 2.03 8.59 -30.81
C CYS A 390 0.68 7.98 -31.21
N THR A 391 -0.11 8.65 -32.06
CA THR A 391 -1.33 8.10 -32.66
C THR A 391 -1.31 8.22 -34.19
N LYS A 392 -2.12 7.41 -34.87
CA LYS A 392 -2.31 7.42 -36.32
C LYS A 392 -3.68 7.97 -36.72
N ILE A 393 -4.49 8.38 -35.75
CA ILE A 393 -5.87 8.86 -35.94
C ILE A 393 -5.81 10.39 -35.94
N ASP A 394 -6.23 10.99 -37.04
CA ASP A 394 -6.30 12.45 -37.20
C ASP A 394 -7.51 13.01 -36.44
N PRO A 395 -7.31 13.75 -35.35
CA PRO A 395 -8.42 14.27 -34.57
C PRO A 395 -9.24 15.34 -35.27
N ILE A 396 -8.65 16.09 -36.20
CA ILE A 396 -9.33 17.11 -36.97
C ILE A 396 -10.27 16.44 -38.00
N LYS A 397 -9.72 15.53 -38.79
CA LYS A 397 -10.49 14.79 -39.80
C LYS A 397 -11.72 14.09 -39.23
N TYR A 398 -11.63 13.55 -38.02
CA TYR A 398 -12.70 12.82 -37.36
C TYR A 398 -13.47 13.64 -36.33
N ASN A 399 -13.20 14.94 -36.22
CA ASN A 399 -13.83 15.86 -35.28
C ASN A 399 -13.82 15.33 -33.83
N LEU A 400 -12.64 14.87 -33.35
CA LEU A 400 -12.46 14.32 -32.01
C LEU A 400 -12.17 15.41 -30.99
N LEU A 401 -12.75 15.26 -29.79
CA LEU A 401 -12.61 16.22 -28.71
C LEU A 401 -11.39 15.91 -27.85
N PHE A 402 -10.54 16.92 -27.64
CA PHE A 402 -9.35 16.82 -26.76
C PHE A 402 -9.71 16.68 -25.27
N GLU A 403 -10.80 17.29 -24.84
CA GLU A 403 -11.26 17.30 -23.45
C GLU A 403 -11.57 15.90 -22.91
N ARG A 404 -11.75 14.91 -23.79
CA ARG A 404 -11.90 13.49 -23.38
C ARG A 404 -10.59 12.91 -22.86
N GLU A 405 -9.43 13.38 -23.35
CA GLU A 405 -8.09 13.02 -22.87
C GLU A 405 -7.90 13.43 -21.41
N LEU A 406 -8.29 14.67 -21.09
CA LEU A 406 -8.07 15.27 -19.77
C LEU A 406 -8.94 14.70 -18.66
N LYS A 407 -10.16 14.22 -18.97
CA LYS A 407 -11.04 13.61 -17.97
C LYS A 407 -10.57 12.24 -17.49
N CYS A 408 -9.67 11.58 -18.18
CA CYS A 408 -9.08 10.31 -17.76
C CYS A 408 -7.82 10.52 -16.90
N ALA A 409 -7.32 11.74 -16.78
CA ALA A 409 -6.12 12.10 -16.02
C ALA A 409 -6.41 12.71 -14.63
N GLN A 410 -7.69 12.91 -14.30
CA GLN A 410 -8.19 13.31 -12.97
C GLN A 410 -8.68 12.08 -12.18
#